data_42069b92694bd205f8529c7bba07ce01
#
_entry.id   42069b92694bd205f8529c7bba07ce01
#
_cell.length_a   1.000
_cell.length_b   1.000
_cell.length_c   1.000
_cell.angle_alpha   90.00
_cell.angle_beta   90.00
_cell.angle_gamma   90.00
#
_symmetry.space_group_name_H-M   'P 1'
#
loop_
_entity.id
_entity.type
_entity.pdbx_description
1 polymer ?
#
loop_
_entity_poly.entity_id
_entity_poly.type
_entity_poly.pdbx_seq_one_letter_code
_entity_poly.pdbx_strand_id
1 'polypeptide(L)'
;MFASSSSSSSSSTFARGGVAFKKRAVDDGCRAKTNAFGRGRRRPSVSPRALFTGLVQGKATVRSFENLDDQFARLTLGFPERTLDGILIGASVAVNGTCLTVTRLGEDGTSASFDLIVETLRATNLGRLEVGEEVNYERSARVGDEIGGHTVSGHVHCTAEIVEVVDTELNRKVVFEVSDKKLIKYVLPKGFISVDGCSLTVGEVDKEKGRFNVWLIPETLRVTVLGDKVVGGTVNIEIESQTQVIVDTIERYMAERGL
;
A
#
# COMPACT_ATOMS: atom_id res chain seq x y z
N MET A 1 23.43 57.11 16.87
CA MET A 1 22.48 57.62 17.86
C MET A 1 21.72 56.41 18.37
N PHE A 2 22.16 55.89 19.50
CA PHE A 2 21.59 55.88 20.85
C PHE A 2 20.08 55.55 20.83
N ALA A 3 19.52 54.54 21.50
CA ALA A 3 19.72 54.20 22.90
C ALA A 3 19.30 52.74 23.19
N SER A 4 20.04 52.15 24.12
CA SER A 4 19.74 50.97 24.92
C SER A 4 18.70 51.28 26.00
N SER A 5 17.83 50.30 26.37
CA SER A 5 17.26 50.29 27.73
C SER A 5 17.09 48.85 28.21
N SER A 6 17.77 48.59 29.29
CA SER A 6 17.74 47.45 30.19
C SER A 6 16.62 47.63 31.25
N SER A 7 16.02 46.56 31.69
CA SER A 7 15.51 46.35 33.04
C SER A 7 14.78 45.01 33.06
N SER A 8 14.78 44.17 33.98
CA SER A 8 15.28 43.92 35.34
C SER A 8 14.50 42.69 35.82
N SER A 9 15.24 41.80 36.43
CA SER A 9 14.80 40.54 37.08
C SER A 9 13.76 40.75 38.18
N SER A 10 12.85 39.78 38.32
CA SER A 10 12.26 39.49 39.61
C SER A 10 12.05 37.96 39.79
N SER A 11 12.83 37.44 40.71
CA SER A 11 12.76 36.12 41.30
C SER A 11 11.61 36.06 42.30
N SER A 12 10.76 35.03 42.21
CA SER A 12 9.89 34.63 43.32
C SER A 12 10.11 33.17 43.65
N THR A 13 10.72 33.01 44.79
CA THR A 13 10.90 31.77 45.54
C THR A 13 9.56 31.30 46.08
N PHE A 14 9.15 30.05 45.85
CA PHE A 14 8.08 29.41 46.64
C PHE A 14 8.58 28.14 47.27
N ALA A 15 8.24 28.06 48.57
CA ALA A 15 8.76 27.14 49.56
C ALA A 15 8.22 25.69 49.37
N ARG A 16 9.08 24.77 49.82
CA ARG A 16 8.81 23.35 49.99
C ARG A 16 7.83 23.09 51.13
N GLY A 17 6.76 22.35 50.88
CA GLY A 17 5.94 21.66 51.89
C GLY A 17 6.17 20.15 51.80
N GLY A 18 6.95 19.60 52.66
CA GLY A 18 7.15 18.17 52.79
C GLY A 18 6.05 17.52 53.62
N VAL A 19 5.41 16.48 53.12
CA VAL A 19 4.56 15.57 53.89
C VAL A 19 5.24 14.23 53.97
N ALA A 20 5.66 13.91 55.22
CA ALA A 20 6.26 12.63 55.57
C ALA A 20 5.16 11.57 55.74
N PHE A 21 5.21 10.50 54.96
CA PHE A 21 4.39 9.31 55.19
C PHE A 21 5.22 8.25 55.97
N LYS A 22 4.74 7.91 57.16
CA LYS A 22 5.28 6.87 58.04
C LYS A 22 5.10 5.48 57.41
N LYS A 23 6.21 4.74 57.33
CA LYS A 23 6.22 3.30 57.09
C LYS A 23 5.61 2.56 58.28
N ARG A 24 4.56 1.77 58.05
CA ARG A 24 4.18 0.67 58.93
C ARG A 24 4.69 -0.63 58.32
N ALA A 25 5.55 -1.31 59.06
CA ALA A 25 5.91 -2.70 58.83
C ALA A 25 4.75 -3.58 59.31
N VAL A 26 4.33 -4.52 58.49
CA VAL A 26 3.54 -5.67 58.93
C VAL A 26 4.27 -6.90 58.39
N ASP A 27 4.70 -7.70 59.33
CA ASP A 27 5.36 -8.98 59.17
C ASP A 27 4.31 -10.09 59.00
N ASP A 28 4.78 -11.21 58.49
CA ASP A 28 4.23 -12.56 58.56
C ASP A 28 3.58 -13.20 57.34
N GLY A 29 4.37 -14.11 56.81
CA GLY A 29 4.01 -15.53 56.71
C GLY A 29 2.94 -15.92 55.70
N CYS A 30 3.32 -16.13 54.41
CA CYS A 30 2.57 -17.10 53.64
C CYS A 30 3.47 -17.90 52.67
N ARG A 31 3.54 -19.21 52.94
CA ARG A 31 4.24 -20.22 52.14
C ARG A 31 3.83 -20.17 50.68
N ALA A 32 4.80 -19.97 49.81
CA ALA A 32 4.61 -20.10 48.35
C ALA A 32 4.29 -21.55 47.98
N LYS A 33 3.07 -21.77 47.50
CA LYS A 33 2.73 -22.94 46.65
C LYS A 33 3.17 -22.63 45.25
N THR A 34 4.16 -23.35 44.76
CA THR A 34 4.57 -23.33 43.36
C THR A 34 3.46 -23.94 42.50
N ASN A 35 2.65 -23.11 41.90
CA ASN A 35 1.76 -23.54 40.85
C ASN A 35 2.50 -23.43 39.52
N ALA A 36 2.68 -24.57 38.86
CA ALA A 36 3.09 -24.69 37.48
C ALA A 36 2.13 -23.89 36.59
N PHE A 37 2.56 -22.76 36.11
CA PHE A 37 1.82 -21.97 35.14
C PHE A 37 2.12 -22.50 33.76
N GLY A 38 1.23 -23.10 33.23
CA GLY A 38 0.21 -22.87 32.26
C GLY A 38 0.74 -22.18 31.01
N ARG A 39 0.78 -22.98 29.92
CA ARG A 39 0.95 -22.61 28.51
C ARG A 39 0.50 -21.18 28.27
N GLY A 40 1.46 -20.32 27.97
CA GLY A 40 1.19 -18.96 27.50
C GLY A 40 0.21 -18.98 26.32
N ARG A 41 -0.96 -18.38 26.51
CA ARG A 41 -1.87 -18.06 25.42
C ARG A 41 -1.05 -17.20 24.43
N ARG A 42 -0.72 -17.78 23.26
CA ARG A 42 -0.23 -16.99 22.13
C ARG A 42 -1.30 -15.93 21.90
N ARG A 43 -0.97 -14.67 22.07
CA ARG A 43 -1.82 -13.58 21.60
C ARG A 43 -2.06 -13.85 20.11
N PRO A 44 -3.30 -13.76 19.62
CA PRO A 44 -3.52 -13.82 18.17
C PRO A 44 -2.64 -12.73 17.57
N SER A 45 -1.73 -13.12 16.67
CA SER A 45 -1.01 -12.17 15.85
C SER A 45 -2.05 -11.52 14.93
N VAL A 46 -2.49 -10.33 15.30
CA VAL A 46 -3.21 -9.48 14.36
C VAL A 46 -2.16 -9.12 13.31
N SER A 47 -2.22 -9.74 12.16
CA SER A 47 -1.46 -9.28 11.01
C SER A 47 -1.83 -7.81 10.79
N PRO A 48 -0.88 -6.87 10.85
CA PRO A 48 -1.19 -5.49 10.53
C PRO A 48 -1.75 -5.50 9.10
N ARG A 49 -2.92 -4.90 8.89
CA ARG A 49 -3.42 -4.67 7.54
C ARG A 49 -2.40 -3.76 6.86
N ALA A 50 -1.83 -4.23 5.77
CA ALA A 50 -0.90 -3.44 5.00
C ALA A 50 -1.64 -2.21 4.46
N LEU A 51 -0.98 -1.07 4.49
CA LEU A 51 -1.43 0.17 3.90
C LEU A 51 -0.34 0.64 2.93
N PHE A 52 -0.75 1.04 1.74
CA PHE A 52 0.11 1.63 0.74
C PHE A 52 -0.39 3.04 0.41
N THR A 53 0.43 3.81 -0.25
CA THR A 53 0.14 5.22 -0.59
C THR A 53 -0.07 5.42 -2.08
N GLY A 54 0.29 4.41 -2.89
CA GLY A 54 0.34 4.53 -4.33
C GLY A 54 1.54 5.32 -4.84
N LEU A 55 2.53 5.57 -3.97
CA LEU A 55 3.82 6.12 -4.36
C LEU A 55 4.78 4.97 -4.66
N VAL A 56 4.81 4.56 -5.92
CA VAL A 56 5.71 3.51 -6.39
C VAL A 56 7.16 3.89 -6.06
N GLN A 57 7.87 2.99 -5.37
CA GLN A 57 9.25 3.24 -4.91
C GLN A 57 10.30 2.85 -5.95
N GLY A 58 9.90 2.12 -7.00
CA GLY A 58 10.77 1.72 -8.09
C GLY A 58 10.27 0.46 -8.79
N LYS A 59 11.15 -0.12 -9.60
CA LYS A 59 10.89 -1.33 -10.36
C LYS A 59 11.70 -2.50 -9.81
N ALA A 60 11.09 -3.68 -9.73
CA ALA A 60 11.73 -4.94 -9.39
C ALA A 60 11.64 -5.89 -10.58
N THR A 61 12.64 -6.76 -10.76
CA THR A 61 12.72 -7.68 -11.90
C THR A 61 12.26 -9.07 -11.50
N VAL A 62 11.47 -9.73 -12.31
CA VAL A 62 11.04 -11.12 -12.14
C VAL A 62 12.27 -12.03 -12.32
N ARG A 63 12.69 -12.71 -11.24
CA ARG A 63 13.80 -13.68 -11.26
C ARG A 63 13.33 -15.11 -11.53
N SER A 64 12.20 -15.50 -10.96
CA SER A 64 11.54 -16.77 -11.25
C SER A 64 10.03 -16.67 -11.05
N PHE A 65 9.31 -17.48 -11.81
CA PHE A 65 7.88 -17.72 -11.66
C PHE A 65 7.65 -19.23 -11.73
N GLU A 66 7.22 -19.82 -10.63
CA GLU A 66 7.08 -21.27 -10.47
C GLU A 66 5.64 -21.63 -10.14
N ASN A 67 4.95 -22.36 -11.01
CA ASN A 67 3.68 -22.97 -10.66
C ASN A 67 3.95 -24.17 -9.74
N LEU A 68 3.52 -24.08 -8.49
CA LEU A 68 3.70 -25.14 -7.49
C LEU A 68 2.63 -26.21 -7.62
N ASP A 69 1.40 -25.80 -7.91
CA ASP A 69 0.26 -26.64 -8.27
C ASP A 69 -0.81 -25.80 -8.99
N ASP A 70 -2.02 -26.35 -9.17
CA ASP A 70 -3.13 -25.67 -9.83
C ASP A 70 -3.70 -24.48 -9.03
N GLN A 71 -3.33 -24.34 -7.77
CA GLN A 71 -3.86 -23.33 -6.85
C GLN A 71 -2.80 -22.32 -6.38
N PHE A 72 -1.52 -22.62 -6.59
CA PHE A 72 -0.41 -21.86 -6.04
C PHE A 72 0.71 -21.66 -7.03
N ALA A 73 1.21 -20.42 -7.10
CA ALA A 73 2.47 -20.09 -7.76
C ALA A 73 3.41 -19.37 -6.81
N ARG A 74 4.70 -19.42 -7.08
CA ARG A 74 5.73 -18.64 -6.39
C ARG A 74 6.37 -17.68 -7.35
N LEU A 75 6.33 -16.40 -7.00
CA LEU A 75 7.00 -15.32 -7.69
C LEU A 75 8.23 -14.90 -6.87
N THR A 76 9.41 -14.91 -7.50
CA THR A 76 10.62 -14.34 -6.88
C THR A 76 11.05 -13.11 -7.65
N LEU A 77 11.18 -12.00 -6.93
CA LEU A 77 11.58 -10.70 -7.47
C LEU A 77 13.00 -10.32 -7.00
N GLY A 78 13.75 -9.70 -7.90
CA GLY A 78 14.99 -9.02 -7.60
C GLY A 78 14.73 -7.51 -7.46
N PHE A 79 15.17 -6.94 -6.36
CA PHE A 79 14.99 -5.53 -6.01
C PHE A 79 16.31 -4.76 -6.14
N PRO A 80 16.27 -3.44 -6.35
CA PRO A 80 17.47 -2.60 -6.21
C PRO A 80 18.12 -2.78 -4.84
N GLU A 81 19.42 -2.53 -4.77
CA GLU A 81 20.17 -2.61 -3.51
C GLU A 81 19.50 -1.80 -2.40
N ARG A 82 19.57 -2.32 -1.18
CA ARG A 82 19.03 -1.72 0.05
C ARG A 82 17.49 -1.59 0.11
N THR A 83 16.77 -1.91 -0.95
CA THR A 83 15.29 -1.87 -0.96
C THR A 83 14.70 -2.78 0.12
N LEU A 84 15.32 -3.92 0.36
CA LEU A 84 14.86 -4.91 1.34
C LEU A 84 15.44 -4.71 2.75
N ASP A 85 16.22 -3.65 3.00
CA ASP A 85 16.80 -3.38 4.32
C ASP A 85 15.72 -3.34 5.41
N GLY A 86 15.89 -4.20 6.43
CA GLY A 86 14.97 -4.30 7.55
C GLY A 86 13.58 -4.86 7.24
N ILE A 87 13.36 -5.42 6.04
CA ILE A 87 12.14 -6.17 5.74
C ILE A 87 12.22 -7.55 6.42
N LEU A 88 11.07 -8.08 6.85
CA LEU A 88 10.98 -9.37 7.50
C LEU A 88 10.04 -10.29 6.72
N ILE A 89 10.22 -11.61 6.85
CA ILE A 89 9.22 -12.59 6.41
C ILE A 89 7.89 -12.26 7.08
N GLY A 90 6.82 -12.26 6.31
CA GLY A 90 5.48 -11.83 6.74
C GLY A 90 5.20 -10.34 6.49
N ALA A 91 6.18 -9.55 6.06
CA ALA A 91 5.93 -8.17 5.65
C ALA A 91 5.14 -8.14 4.32
N SER A 92 4.36 -7.08 4.13
CA SER A 92 3.63 -6.85 2.88
C SER A 92 4.39 -5.90 1.96
N VAL A 93 4.36 -6.24 0.67
CA VAL A 93 4.87 -5.42 -0.44
C VAL A 93 3.79 -5.39 -1.52
N ALA A 94 3.44 -4.23 -2.02
CA ALA A 94 2.61 -4.10 -3.21
C ALA A 94 3.47 -4.36 -4.45
N VAL A 95 3.05 -5.30 -5.28
CA VAL A 95 3.68 -5.65 -6.56
C VAL A 95 2.66 -5.41 -7.67
N ASN A 96 2.96 -4.49 -8.59
CA ASN A 96 1.96 -3.96 -9.53
C ASN A 96 0.61 -3.66 -8.83
N GLY A 97 0.68 -3.05 -7.64
CA GLY A 97 -0.50 -2.72 -6.83
C GLY A 97 -1.15 -3.90 -6.10
N THR A 98 -0.61 -5.10 -6.20
CA THR A 98 -1.13 -6.28 -5.50
C THR A 98 -0.40 -6.47 -4.18
N CYS A 99 -1.12 -6.47 -3.05
CA CYS A 99 -0.55 -6.74 -1.74
C CYS A 99 -0.11 -8.20 -1.64
N LEU A 100 1.19 -8.43 -1.59
CA LEU A 100 1.79 -9.75 -1.44
C LEU A 100 2.58 -9.84 -0.14
N THR A 101 2.60 -11.03 0.45
CA THR A 101 3.35 -11.31 1.68
C THR A 101 4.70 -11.92 1.34
N VAL A 102 5.77 -11.37 1.89
CA VAL A 102 7.13 -11.94 1.78
C VAL A 102 7.16 -13.28 2.49
N THR A 103 7.45 -14.36 1.75
CA THR A 103 7.56 -15.73 2.28
C THR A 103 9.00 -16.19 2.43
N ARG A 104 9.92 -15.63 1.61
CA ARG A 104 11.35 -15.90 1.68
C ARG A 104 12.14 -14.65 1.36
N LEU A 105 13.34 -14.54 1.93
CA LEU A 105 14.34 -13.53 1.57
C LEU A 105 15.56 -14.26 1.03
N GLY A 106 16.12 -13.77 -0.06
CA GLY A 106 17.36 -14.32 -0.63
C GLY A 106 18.57 -13.95 0.21
N GLU A 107 19.57 -14.83 0.21
CA GLU A 107 20.84 -14.62 0.91
C GLU A 107 21.65 -13.44 0.32
N ASP A 108 21.33 -13.06 -0.92
CA ASP A 108 21.92 -11.89 -1.60
C ASP A 108 21.43 -10.54 -1.08
N GLY A 109 20.43 -10.54 -0.17
CA GLY A 109 19.82 -9.32 0.38
C GLY A 109 19.05 -8.48 -0.63
N THR A 110 18.93 -8.94 -1.88
CA THR A 110 18.26 -8.22 -2.98
C THR A 110 17.06 -8.94 -3.55
N SER A 111 16.72 -10.14 -3.09
CA SER A 111 15.59 -10.91 -3.59
C SER A 111 14.60 -11.29 -2.50
N ALA A 112 13.32 -11.31 -2.88
CA ALA A 112 12.24 -11.80 -2.04
C ALA A 112 11.27 -12.66 -2.86
N SER A 113 10.69 -13.68 -2.21
CA SER A 113 9.69 -14.55 -2.83
C SER A 113 8.33 -14.33 -2.19
N PHE A 114 7.31 -14.51 -3.00
CA PHE A 114 5.90 -14.32 -2.68
C PHE A 114 5.12 -15.54 -3.17
N ASP A 115 4.22 -16.03 -2.35
CA ASP A 115 3.32 -17.11 -2.75
C ASP A 115 1.98 -16.49 -3.20
N LEU A 116 1.56 -16.80 -4.42
CA LEU A 116 0.35 -16.30 -5.07
C LEU A 116 -0.70 -17.40 -5.10
N ILE A 117 -1.90 -17.09 -4.60
CA ILE A 117 -3.05 -18.00 -4.70
C ILE A 117 -3.77 -17.81 -6.04
N VAL A 118 -4.54 -18.79 -6.46
CA VAL A 118 -5.29 -18.80 -7.74
C VAL A 118 -6.13 -17.54 -7.93
N GLU A 119 -6.75 -17.01 -6.88
CA GLU A 119 -7.54 -15.80 -6.96
C GLU A 119 -6.68 -14.57 -7.35
N THR A 120 -5.48 -14.46 -6.77
CA THR A 120 -4.52 -13.41 -7.14
C THR A 120 -4.11 -13.55 -8.61
N LEU A 121 -3.81 -14.77 -9.06
CA LEU A 121 -3.44 -15.03 -10.46
C LEU A 121 -4.56 -14.70 -11.44
N ARG A 122 -5.81 -14.91 -11.03
CA ARG A 122 -6.98 -14.63 -11.84
C ARG A 122 -7.34 -13.15 -11.91
N ALA A 123 -7.26 -12.46 -10.77
CA ALA A 123 -7.70 -11.08 -10.63
C ALA A 123 -6.68 -10.06 -11.13
N THR A 124 -5.42 -10.47 -11.30
CA THR A 124 -4.30 -9.55 -11.57
C THR A 124 -3.52 -9.93 -12.84
N ASN A 125 -2.65 -9.02 -13.28
CA ASN A 125 -1.71 -9.30 -14.37
C ASN A 125 -0.51 -10.16 -13.93
N LEU A 126 -0.38 -10.48 -12.63
CA LEU A 126 0.78 -11.20 -12.10
C LEU A 126 0.91 -12.63 -12.63
N GLY A 127 -0.19 -13.30 -12.97
CA GLY A 127 -0.17 -14.65 -13.54
C GLY A 127 0.38 -14.74 -14.96
N ARG A 128 0.70 -13.60 -15.59
CA ARG A 128 1.24 -13.52 -16.97
C ARG A 128 2.68 -13.05 -17.02
N LEU A 129 3.30 -12.83 -15.86
CA LEU A 129 4.67 -12.34 -15.78
C LEU A 129 5.67 -13.38 -16.25
N GLU A 130 6.63 -12.92 -17.03
CA GLU A 130 7.78 -13.72 -17.53
C GLU A 130 9.06 -13.30 -16.81
N VAL A 131 10.02 -14.23 -16.77
CA VAL A 131 11.34 -13.96 -16.19
C VAL A 131 12.04 -12.85 -16.98
N GLY A 132 12.56 -11.86 -16.28
CA GLY A 132 13.18 -10.68 -16.84
C GLY A 132 12.26 -9.47 -16.97
N GLU A 133 10.94 -9.65 -16.85
CA GLU A 133 10.01 -8.50 -16.83
C GLU A 133 10.15 -7.66 -15.54
N GLU A 134 9.84 -6.38 -15.66
CA GLU A 134 9.82 -5.45 -14.53
C GLU A 134 8.40 -5.25 -13.99
N VAL A 135 8.31 -5.09 -12.68
CA VAL A 135 7.07 -4.79 -11.96
C VAL A 135 7.27 -3.61 -11.02
N ASN A 136 6.24 -2.81 -10.81
CA ASN A 136 6.24 -1.78 -9.78
C ASN A 136 6.27 -2.40 -8.39
N TYR A 137 6.99 -1.77 -7.46
CA TYR A 137 6.89 -2.15 -6.06
C TYR A 137 6.71 -0.94 -5.13
N GLU A 138 6.01 -1.19 -4.03
CA GLU A 138 5.89 -0.28 -2.90
C GLU A 138 5.90 -1.11 -1.61
N ARG A 139 6.75 -0.75 -0.64
CA ARG A 139 6.71 -1.34 0.71
C ARG A 139 5.57 -0.72 1.50
N SER A 140 5.00 -1.47 2.44
CA SER A 140 3.96 -0.95 3.33
C SER A 140 4.37 0.36 3.98
N ALA A 141 3.46 1.33 3.97
CA ALA A 141 3.64 2.62 4.63
C ALA A 141 3.85 2.46 6.14
N ARG A 142 4.65 3.33 6.70
CA ARG A 142 4.93 3.42 8.15
C ARG A 142 4.23 4.63 8.73
N VAL A 143 3.98 4.59 10.03
CA VAL A 143 3.47 5.77 10.74
C VAL A 143 4.54 6.87 10.70
N GLY A 144 4.15 8.02 10.14
CA GLY A 144 5.05 9.18 9.96
C GLY A 144 5.58 9.36 8.54
N ASP A 145 5.32 8.42 7.63
CA ASP A 145 5.64 8.60 6.21
C ASP A 145 4.77 9.70 5.59
N GLU A 146 5.30 10.37 4.57
CA GLU A 146 4.53 11.33 3.77
C GLU A 146 3.57 10.59 2.83
N ILE A 147 2.29 11.00 2.85
CA ILE A 147 1.25 10.40 2.00
C ILE A 147 0.95 11.38 0.86
N GLY A 148 1.72 11.30 -0.23
CA GLY A 148 1.53 12.13 -1.43
C GLY A 148 0.55 11.58 -2.46
N GLY A 149 0.05 10.36 -2.25
CA GLY A 149 -0.95 9.69 -3.09
C GLY A 149 -2.33 9.62 -2.42
N HIS A 150 -2.92 8.43 -2.42
CA HIS A 150 -4.14 8.13 -1.67
C HIS A 150 -3.99 6.79 -0.93
N THR A 151 -4.98 6.44 -0.11
CA THR A 151 -4.98 5.15 0.58
C THR A 151 -5.20 4.01 -0.42
N VAL A 152 -4.19 3.17 -0.59
CA VAL A 152 -4.20 1.97 -1.45
C VAL A 152 -4.10 0.74 -0.55
N SER A 153 -4.99 -0.22 -0.74
CA SER A 153 -5.04 -1.44 0.07
C SER A 153 -4.18 -2.58 -0.50
N GLY A 154 -3.92 -2.51 -1.80
CA GLY A 154 -3.29 -3.58 -2.57
C GLY A 154 -4.28 -4.67 -2.99
N HIS A 155 -5.58 -4.40 -2.92
CA HIS A 155 -6.63 -5.33 -3.34
C HIS A 155 -7.14 -4.95 -4.72
N VAL A 156 -6.52 -5.53 -5.74
CA VAL A 156 -6.86 -5.32 -7.14
C VAL A 156 -8.29 -5.77 -7.43
N HIS A 157 -9.09 -4.90 -8.04
CA HIS A 157 -10.48 -5.19 -8.39
C HIS A 157 -10.60 -5.87 -9.74
N CYS A 158 -9.82 -5.42 -10.71
CA CYS A 158 -9.78 -5.98 -12.06
C CYS A 158 -8.50 -5.58 -12.78
N THR A 159 -8.32 -6.09 -13.99
CA THR A 159 -7.32 -5.58 -14.92
C THR A 159 -7.94 -4.57 -15.88
N ALA A 160 -7.10 -3.78 -16.56
CA ALA A 160 -7.49 -2.98 -17.69
C ALA A 160 -6.48 -3.13 -18.82
N GLU A 161 -6.94 -2.98 -20.05
CA GLU A 161 -6.09 -2.94 -21.23
C GLU A 161 -5.75 -1.50 -21.60
N ILE A 162 -4.52 -1.25 -22.02
CA ILE A 162 -4.11 0.02 -22.58
C ILE A 162 -4.58 0.07 -24.05
N VAL A 163 -5.54 0.94 -24.34
CA VAL A 163 -6.15 1.04 -25.69
C VAL A 163 -5.64 2.21 -26.50
N GLU A 164 -5.00 3.20 -25.85
CA GLU A 164 -4.42 4.34 -26.54
C GLU A 164 -3.26 4.90 -25.69
N VAL A 165 -2.18 5.30 -26.37
CA VAL A 165 -1.06 6.03 -25.79
C VAL A 165 -0.77 7.23 -26.69
N VAL A 166 -0.68 8.41 -26.10
CA VAL A 166 -0.31 9.65 -26.78
C VAL A 166 0.85 10.29 -26.05
N ASP A 167 2.02 10.27 -26.66
CA ASP A 167 3.20 10.95 -26.15
C ASP A 167 3.21 12.42 -26.58
N THR A 168 3.55 13.28 -25.64
CA THR A 168 3.86 14.70 -25.89
C THR A 168 5.31 14.98 -25.51
N GLU A 169 5.77 16.22 -25.67
CA GLU A 169 7.16 16.57 -25.31
C GLU A 169 7.46 16.36 -23.82
N LEU A 170 6.48 16.53 -22.93
CA LEU A 170 6.69 16.55 -21.47
C LEU A 170 5.87 15.52 -20.71
N ASN A 171 4.90 14.87 -21.34
CA ASN A 171 4.02 13.93 -20.64
C ASN A 171 3.44 12.89 -21.59
N ARG A 172 2.77 11.89 -21.01
CA ARG A 172 2.11 10.81 -21.75
C ARG A 172 0.67 10.69 -21.28
N LYS A 173 -0.28 10.74 -22.20
CA LYS A 173 -1.68 10.35 -21.98
C LYS A 173 -1.80 8.86 -22.23
N VAL A 174 -2.42 8.14 -21.29
CA VAL A 174 -2.73 6.72 -21.44
C VAL A 174 -4.22 6.52 -21.22
N VAL A 175 -4.87 5.80 -22.15
CA VAL A 175 -6.29 5.44 -22.07
C VAL A 175 -6.39 3.95 -21.75
N PHE A 176 -7.16 3.64 -20.71
CA PHE A 176 -7.42 2.30 -20.24
C PHE A 176 -8.86 1.89 -20.48
N GLU A 177 -9.08 0.63 -20.87
CA GLU A 177 -10.40 -0.01 -20.89
C GLU A 177 -10.45 -1.07 -19.79
N VAL A 178 -11.36 -0.89 -18.82
CA VAL A 178 -11.49 -1.83 -17.70
C VAL A 178 -12.11 -3.16 -18.16
N SER A 179 -11.58 -4.28 -17.67
CA SER A 179 -12.09 -5.61 -18.01
C SER A 179 -13.50 -5.87 -17.45
N ASP A 180 -13.84 -5.29 -16.31
CA ASP A 180 -15.20 -5.28 -15.75
C ASP A 180 -15.79 -3.86 -15.84
N LYS A 181 -16.63 -3.64 -16.86
CA LYS A 181 -17.28 -2.33 -17.11
C LYS A 181 -18.18 -1.87 -15.95
N LYS A 182 -18.61 -2.76 -15.06
CA LYS A 182 -19.40 -2.38 -13.88
C LYS A 182 -18.63 -1.50 -12.92
N LEU A 183 -17.29 -1.60 -12.93
CA LEU A 183 -16.42 -0.82 -12.07
C LEU A 183 -16.24 0.63 -12.53
N ILE A 184 -16.57 0.97 -13.79
CA ILE A 184 -16.38 2.33 -14.31
C ILE A 184 -17.22 3.38 -13.55
N LYS A 185 -18.29 2.98 -12.87
CA LYS A 185 -19.11 3.86 -12.04
C LYS A 185 -18.35 4.48 -10.87
N TYR A 186 -17.28 3.84 -10.41
CA TYR A 186 -16.42 4.34 -9.34
C TYR A 186 -15.26 5.21 -9.85
N VAL A 187 -15.05 5.26 -11.17
CA VAL A 187 -13.99 6.06 -11.77
C VAL A 187 -14.57 7.45 -12.08
N LEU A 188 -14.14 8.44 -11.31
CA LEU A 188 -14.67 9.80 -11.40
C LEU A 188 -13.60 10.76 -11.91
N PRO A 189 -13.91 11.68 -12.84
CA PRO A 189 -12.97 12.71 -13.30
C PRO A 189 -12.42 13.49 -12.12
N LYS A 190 -11.09 13.68 -12.09
CA LYS A 190 -10.33 14.31 -10.98
C LYS A 190 -10.30 13.53 -9.67
N GLY A 191 -10.90 12.33 -9.62
CA GLY A 191 -10.74 11.40 -8.50
C GLY A 191 -9.43 10.64 -8.57
N PHE A 192 -9.17 9.82 -7.56
CA PHE A 192 -8.03 8.92 -7.51
C PHE A 192 -8.35 7.56 -8.10
N ILE A 193 -7.33 6.93 -8.67
CA ILE A 193 -7.33 5.53 -9.07
C ILE A 193 -5.92 4.98 -8.91
N SER A 194 -5.79 3.71 -8.53
CA SER A 194 -4.51 3.02 -8.52
C SER A 194 -4.37 2.17 -9.78
N VAL A 195 -3.30 2.41 -10.55
CA VAL A 195 -2.96 1.67 -11.77
C VAL A 195 -1.58 1.03 -11.58
N ASP A 196 -1.50 -0.30 -11.60
CA ASP A 196 -0.29 -1.05 -11.25
C ASP A 196 0.37 -0.52 -9.95
N GLY A 197 -0.45 -0.16 -8.96
CA GLY A 197 -0.01 0.38 -7.68
C GLY A 197 0.33 1.87 -7.67
N CYS A 198 0.30 2.54 -8.82
CA CYS A 198 0.55 3.98 -8.89
C CYS A 198 -0.74 4.78 -8.66
N SER A 199 -0.75 5.66 -7.65
CA SER A 199 -1.83 6.62 -7.40
C SER A 199 -1.87 7.68 -8.49
N LEU A 200 -2.94 7.72 -9.26
CA LEU A 200 -3.09 8.62 -10.38
C LEU A 200 -4.39 9.41 -10.32
N THR A 201 -4.36 10.62 -10.89
CA THR A 201 -5.55 11.43 -11.08
C THR A 201 -6.25 11.04 -12.38
N VAL A 202 -7.53 10.70 -12.28
CA VAL A 202 -8.38 10.40 -13.42
C VAL A 202 -8.61 11.67 -14.25
N GLY A 203 -8.40 11.56 -15.55
CA GLY A 203 -8.76 12.61 -16.51
C GLY A 203 -10.21 12.50 -16.97
N GLU A 204 -10.41 12.15 -18.24
CA GLU A 204 -11.73 11.94 -18.83
C GLU A 204 -12.20 10.49 -18.61
N VAL A 205 -13.51 10.31 -18.53
CA VAL A 205 -14.16 8.99 -18.35
C VAL A 205 -15.25 8.82 -19.41
N ASP A 206 -15.15 7.73 -20.19
CA ASP A 206 -16.18 7.24 -21.09
C ASP A 206 -16.88 6.03 -20.47
N LYS A 207 -18.03 6.28 -19.84
CA LYS A 207 -18.79 5.25 -19.13
C LYS A 207 -19.36 4.17 -20.05
N GLU A 208 -19.71 4.52 -21.29
CA GLU A 208 -20.31 3.59 -22.25
C GLU A 208 -19.29 2.57 -22.71
N LYS A 209 -18.08 3.03 -23.02
CA LYS A 209 -16.98 2.16 -23.41
C LYS A 209 -16.27 1.49 -22.23
N GLY A 210 -16.46 1.97 -21.01
CA GLY A 210 -15.72 1.51 -19.83
C GLY A 210 -14.27 2.00 -19.85
N ARG A 211 -14.03 3.23 -20.32
CA ARG A 211 -12.68 3.79 -20.51
C ARG A 211 -12.45 5.01 -19.64
N PHE A 212 -11.21 5.17 -19.25
CA PHE A 212 -10.73 6.40 -18.61
C PHE A 212 -9.31 6.69 -19.06
N ASN A 213 -8.86 7.94 -18.88
CA ASN A 213 -7.47 8.28 -19.14
C ASN A 213 -6.78 8.88 -17.92
N VAL A 214 -5.46 8.82 -17.96
CA VAL A 214 -4.56 9.52 -17.05
C VAL A 214 -3.47 10.24 -17.83
N TRP A 215 -2.87 11.23 -17.17
CA TRP A 215 -1.71 11.93 -17.70
C TRP A 215 -0.51 11.65 -16.80
N LEU A 216 0.54 11.06 -17.37
CA LEU A 216 1.74 10.67 -16.67
C LEU A 216 2.81 11.75 -16.85
N ILE A 217 3.34 12.26 -15.74
CA ILE A 217 4.46 13.19 -15.71
C ILE A 217 5.80 12.45 -15.90
N PRO A 218 6.90 13.13 -16.28
CA PRO A 218 8.19 12.49 -16.52
C PRO A 218 8.69 11.62 -15.36
N GLU A 219 8.49 12.06 -14.12
CA GLU A 219 8.92 11.28 -12.96
C GLU A 219 8.15 9.97 -12.83
N THR A 220 6.83 9.96 -13.06
CA THR A 220 6.03 8.72 -13.07
C THR A 220 6.50 7.76 -14.17
N LEU A 221 6.80 8.28 -15.36
CA LEU A 221 7.33 7.48 -16.46
C LEU A 221 8.69 6.86 -16.12
N ARG A 222 9.53 7.57 -15.40
CA ARG A 222 10.88 7.13 -15.02
C ARG A 222 10.87 6.03 -13.96
N VAL A 223 10.02 6.18 -12.93
CA VAL A 223 10.07 5.30 -11.73
C VAL A 223 9.13 4.10 -11.82
N THR A 224 8.18 4.10 -12.77
CA THR A 224 7.18 3.03 -12.89
C THR A 224 7.28 2.28 -14.21
N VAL A 225 6.74 1.07 -14.26
CA VAL A 225 6.63 0.29 -15.50
C VAL A 225 5.64 0.93 -16.52
N LEU A 226 4.85 1.93 -16.12
CA LEU A 226 3.91 2.61 -17.02
C LEU A 226 4.63 3.39 -18.14
N GLY A 227 5.90 3.75 -17.90
CA GLY A 227 6.74 4.39 -18.92
C GLY A 227 7.05 3.46 -20.11
N ASP A 228 7.12 2.16 -19.87
CA ASP A 228 7.53 1.15 -20.86
C ASP A 228 6.33 0.42 -21.49
N LYS A 229 5.12 0.57 -20.90
CA LYS A 229 3.91 -0.07 -21.41
C LYS A 229 3.41 0.57 -22.69
N VAL A 230 2.88 -0.27 -23.59
CA VAL A 230 2.35 0.08 -24.90
C VAL A 230 0.90 -0.37 -25.04
N VAL A 231 0.23 0.05 -26.13
CA VAL A 231 -1.12 -0.40 -26.47
C VAL A 231 -1.19 -1.93 -26.53
N GLY A 232 -2.25 -2.52 -25.97
CA GLY A 232 -2.43 -3.96 -25.76
C GLY A 232 -1.84 -4.47 -24.43
N GLY A 233 -1.04 -3.64 -23.74
CA GLY A 233 -0.53 -3.97 -22.41
C GLY A 233 -1.64 -4.02 -21.36
N THR A 234 -1.46 -4.86 -20.34
CA THR A 234 -2.42 -5.03 -19.24
C THR A 234 -1.89 -4.39 -17.96
N VAL A 235 -2.77 -3.74 -17.21
CA VAL A 235 -2.49 -3.14 -15.90
C VAL A 235 -3.50 -3.61 -14.85
N ASN A 236 -3.12 -3.59 -13.58
CA ASN A 236 -4.01 -3.84 -12.45
C ASN A 236 -4.72 -2.54 -12.03
N ILE A 237 -5.99 -2.65 -11.71
CA ILE A 237 -6.82 -1.51 -11.27
C ILE A 237 -7.32 -1.76 -9.86
N GLU A 238 -7.07 -0.81 -8.97
CA GLU A 238 -7.71 -0.73 -7.66
C GLU A 238 -8.52 0.56 -7.58
N ILE A 239 -9.81 0.41 -7.28
CA ILE A 239 -10.76 1.52 -7.08
C ILE A 239 -10.50 2.17 -5.72
N GLU A 240 -10.63 3.49 -5.65
CA GLU A 240 -10.53 4.22 -4.40
C GLU A 240 -11.69 3.84 -3.47
N SER A 241 -11.35 3.33 -2.29
CA SER A 241 -12.29 2.66 -1.38
C SER A 241 -13.38 3.59 -0.82
N GLN A 242 -13.10 4.87 -0.62
CA GLN A 242 -14.10 5.83 -0.12
C GLN A 242 -15.15 6.11 -1.20
N THR A 243 -14.71 6.30 -2.44
CA THR A 243 -15.60 6.46 -3.59
C THR A 243 -16.51 5.23 -3.74
N GLN A 244 -15.94 4.01 -3.62
CA GLN A 244 -16.71 2.78 -3.71
C GLN A 244 -17.80 2.71 -2.63
N VAL A 245 -17.43 2.94 -1.36
CA VAL A 245 -18.39 2.90 -0.25
C VAL A 245 -19.51 3.92 -0.43
N ILE A 246 -19.20 5.14 -0.88
CA ILE A 246 -20.20 6.19 -1.10
C ILE A 246 -21.17 5.78 -2.22
N VAL A 247 -20.66 5.38 -3.38
CA VAL A 247 -21.48 4.99 -4.54
C VAL A 247 -22.37 3.80 -4.19
N ASP A 248 -21.83 2.73 -3.62
CA ASP A 248 -22.58 1.53 -3.26
C ASP A 248 -23.63 1.81 -2.18
N THR A 249 -23.34 2.70 -1.22
CA THR A 249 -24.29 3.10 -0.19
C THR A 249 -25.46 3.86 -0.78
N ILE A 250 -25.21 4.79 -1.70
CA ILE A 250 -26.25 5.57 -2.37
C ILE A 250 -27.10 4.66 -3.26
N GLU A 251 -26.49 3.79 -4.07
CA GLU A 251 -27.22 2.86 -4.93
C GLU A 251 -28.16 1.96 -4.10
N ARG A 252 -27.63 1.40 -3.00
CA ARG A 252 -28.45 0.57 -2.11
C ARG A 252 -29.61 1.36 -1.51
N TYR A 253 -29.37 2.57 -1.02
CA TYR A 253 -30.39 3.43 -0.43
C TYR A 253 -31.49 3.78 -1.45
N MET A 254 -31.11 4.09 -2.70
CA MET A 254 -32.07 4.37 -3.77
C MET A 254 -32.91 3.13 -4.12
N ALA A 255 -32.25 1.97 -4.26
CA ALA A 255 -32.93 0.72 -4.55
C ALA A 255 -33.97 0.32 -3.48
N GLU A 256 -33.64 0.52 -2.18
CA GLU A 256 -34.56 0.27 -1.07
C GLU A 256 -35.79 1.20 -1.08
N ARG A 257 -35.71 2.35 -1.73
CA ARG A 257 -36.81 3.33 -1.86
C ARG A 257 -37.53 3.27 -3.21
N GLY A 258 -37.10 2.39 -4.10
CA GLY A 258 -37.70 2.26 -5.43
C GLY A 258 -37.43 3.46 -6.36
N LEU A 259 -36.29 4.13 -6.16
CA LEU A 259 -35.85 5.29 -6.93
C LEU A 259 -34.80 4.87 -8.00
#